data_23019c95de74f09f9de08e01522e9d10
#
_entry.id   23019c95de74f09f9de08e01522e9d10
#
_cell.length_a   1.000
_cell.length_b   1.000
_cell.length_c   1.000
_cell.angle_alpha   90.00
_cell.angle_beta   90.00
_cell.angle_gamma   90.00
#
_symmetry.space_group_name_H-M   'P 1'
#
loop_
_entity.id
_entity.type
_entity.pdbx_description
1 polymer ?
#
loop_
_entity_poly.entity_id
_entity_poly.type
_entity_poly.pdbx_seq_one_letter_code
_entity_poly.pdbx_strand_id
1 'polypeptide(L)'
;MKFRIALTLGLKSTMLSSWKLLISATVIVLSVIFSTAVVFVHQAERRIPVQYAKKVVGRKMVGAQNTHIPLKLAMAGVMPIIFASAFMTFPAMIIQIFVPDIATQAGFWSVIYKFSIATSSSAVPIGYTIANALVYLLLIVGFTFFYSYATFNPADISSTIKRNGGFIPGIRAGKPTTEYLSSVMSKLLWFGGLFLAVIAIIPMLARFLPIDLAFGGTSILIVVGVALEMIQQLESQLAVRHYKGFLE
;
A
#
# COMPACT_ATOMS: atom_id res chain seq x y z
N MET A 1 -48.37 -17.97 30.11
CA MET A 1 -47.77 -16.70 29.71
C MET A 1 -46.24 -16.75 29.68
N LYS A 2 -45.58 -17.27 30.71
CA LYS A 2 -44.10 -17.35 30.82
C LYS A 2 -43.43 -18.22 29.72
N PHE A 3 -44.10 -19.29 29.26
CA PHE A 3 -43.55 -20.18 28.23
C PHE A 3 -43.47 -19.53 26.83
N ARG A 4 -44.45 -18.67 26.48
CA ARG A 4 -44.39 -17.92 25.19
C ARG A 4 -43.28 -16.87 25.21
N ILE A 5 -42.97 -16.25 26.34
CA ILE A 5 -41.89 -15.26 26.49
C ILE A 5 -40.54 -15.94 26.39
N ALA A 6 -40.36 -17.11 27.00
CA ALA A 6 -39.13 -17.89 26.90
C ALA A 6 -38.86 -18.38 25.48
N LEU A 7 -39.89 -18.81 24.74
CA LEU A 7 -39.79 -19.25 23.35
C LEU A 7 -39.44 -18.09 22.39
N THR A 8 -40.03 -16.91 22.61
CA THR A 8 -39.71 -15.70 21.80
C THR A 8 -38.33 -15.17 22.08
N LEU A 9 -37.85 -15.21 23.33
CA LEU A 9 -36.49 -14.84 23.71
C LEU A 9 -35.47 -15.85 23.15
N GLY A 10 -35.78 -17.15 23.21
CA GLY A 10 -34.92 -18.20 22.64
C GLY A 10 -34.80 -18.08 21.12
N LEU A 11 -35.90 -17.87 20.41
CA LEU A 11 -35.92 -17.68 18.95
C LEU A 11 -35.16 -16.37 18.57
N LYS A 12 -35.32 -15.30 19.35
CA LYS A 12 -34.60 -14.03 19.12
C LYS A 12 -33.11 -14.18 19.33
N SER A 13 -32.67 -14.96 20.33
CA SER A 13 -31.26 -15.22 20.59
C SER A 13 -30.63 -16.13 19.51
N THR A 14 -31.34 -17.13 19.02
CA THR A 14 -30.86 -18.00 17.92
C THR A 14 -30.80 -17.26 16.59
N MET A 15 -31.80 -16.45 16.26
CA MET A 15 -31.77 -15.57 15.08
C MET A 15 -30.63 -14.56 15.12
N LEU A 16 -30.40 -13.91 16.27
CA LEU A 16 -29.27 -13.01 16.48
C LEU A 16 -27.93 -13.72 16.38
N SER A 17 -27.83 -14.97 16.84
CA SER A 17 -26.61 -15.79 16.68
C SER A 17 -26.34 -16.14 15.21
N SER A 18 -27.36 -16.58 14.47
CA SER A 18 -27.24 -16.90 13.05
C SER A 18 -26.87 -15.68 12.20
N TRP A 19 -27.44 -14.52 12.50
CA TRP A 19 -27.11 -13.26 11.84
C TRP A 19 -25.66 -12.84 12.10
N LYS A 20 -25.18 -12.96 13.34
CA LYS A 20 -23.79 -12.69 13.69
C LYS A 20 -22.81 -13.62 12.98
N LEU A 21 -23.16 -14.90 12.84
CA LEU A 21 -22.36 -15.87 12.08
C LEU A 21 -22.29 -15.52 10.58
N LEU A 22 -23.41 -15.11 9.98
CA LEU A 22 -23.43 -14.64 8.59
C LEU A 22 -22.57 -13.40 8.41
N ILE A 23 -22.66 -12.42 9.31
CA ILE A 23 -21.83 -11.21 9.26
C ILE A 23 -20.35 -11.57 9.38
N SER A 24 -19.98 -12.42 10.35
CA SER A 24 -18.57 -12.82 10.53
C SER A 24 -18.02 -13.56 9.32
N ALA A 25 -18.80 -14.45 8.72
CA ALA A 25 -18.42 -15.14 7.48
C ALA A 25 -18.22 -14.16 6.32
N THR A 26 -19.12 -13.18 6.16
CA THR A 26 -18.99 -12.14 5.14
C THR A 26 -17.74 -11.29 5.34
N VAL A 27 -17.42 -10.92 6.58
CA VAL A 27 -16.21 -10.16 6.91
C VAL A 27 -14.94 -10.94 6.57
N ILE A 28 -14.90 -12.24 6.88
CA ILE A 28 -13.77 -13.12 6.54
C ILE A 28 -13.59 -13.20 5.03
N VAL A 29 -14.67 -13.43 4.28
CA VAL A 29 -14.61 -13.50 2.80
C VAL A 29 -14.15 -12.18 2.21
N LEU A 30 -14.67 -11.04 2.70
CA LEU A 30 -14.23 -9.71 2.28
C LEU A 30 -12.76 -9.47 2.58
N SER A 31 -12.26 -9.86 3.76
CA SER A 31 -10.86 -9.70 4.12
C SER A 31 -9.93 -10.53 3.24
N VAL A 32 -10.34 -11.74 2.86
CA VAL A 32 -9.58 -12.60 1.93
C VAL A 32 -9.53 -11.99 0.52
N ILE A 33 -10.68 -11.52 0.00
CA ILE A 33 -10.74 -10.86 -1.30
C ILE A 33 -9.86 -9.61 -1.30
N PHE A 34 -9.93 -8.81 -0.24
CA PHE A 34 -9.14 -7.62 -0.06
C PHE A 34 -7.63 -7.91 -0.03
N SER A 35 -7.23 -8.90 0.77
CA SER A 35 -5.82 -9.35 0.84
C SER A 35 -5.32 -9.84 -0.51
N THR A 36 -6.13 -10.61 -1.25
CA THR A 36 -5.79 -11.11 -2.58
C THR A 36 -5.59 -9.97 -3.58
N ALA A 37 -6.46 -8.95 -3.54
CA ALA A 37 -6.32 -7.76 -4.40
C ALA A 37 -5.02 -6.99 -4.10
N VAL A 38 -4.66 -6.84 -2.82
CA VAL A 38 -3.41 -6.20 -2.40
C VAL A 38 -2.20 -6.98 -2.91
N VAL A 39 -2.20 -8.32 -2.73
CA VAL A 39 -1.12 -9.19 -3.22
C VAL A 39 -0.95 -9.07 -4.73
N PHE A 40 -2.05 -9.12 -5.48
CA PHE A 40 -2.02 -9.02 -6.94
C PHE A 40 -1.37 -7.73 -7.43
N VAL A 41 -1.70 -6.60 -6.81
CA VAL A 41 -1.12 -5.31 -7.22
C VAL A 41 0.33 -5.15 -6.74
N HIS A 42 0.69 -5.67 -5.57
CA HIS A 42 2.07 -5.66 -5.09
C HIS A 42 3.01 -6.52 -5.96
N GLN A 43 2.49 -7.60 -6.56
CA GLN A 43 3.26 -8.44 -7.47
C GLN A 43 3.28 -7.92 -8.91
N ALA A 44 2.39 -6.97 -9.24
CA ALA A 44 2.33 -6.40 -10.58
C ALA A 44 3.61 -5.61 -10.89
N GLU A 45 4.33 -6.03 -11.93
CA GLU A 45 5.56 -5.40 -12.39
C GLU A 45 5.56 -5.17 -13.90
N ARG A 46 6.15 -4.06 -14.33
CA ARG A 46 6.43 -3.79 -15.73
C ARG A 46 7.89 -4.08 -16.01
N ARG A 47 8.17 -5.08 -16.83
CA ARG A 47 9.53 -5.46 -17.26
C ARG A 47 9.97 -4.62 -18.43
N ILE A 48 11.02 -3.80 -18.25
CA ILE A 48 11.63 -3.02 -19.32
C ILE A 48 12.84 -3.80 -19.86
N PRO A 49 12.86 -4.18 -21.16
CA PRO A 49 13.98 -4.91 -21.73
C PRO A 49 15.20 -4.00 -21.86
N VAL A 50 16.36 -4.51 -21.42
CA VAL A 50 17.67 -3.86 -21.57
C VAL A 50 18.59 -4.83 -22.30
N GLN A 51 19.23 -4.36 -23.36
CA GLN A 51 20.20 -5.13 -24.12
C GLN A 51 21.60 -4.63 -23.82
N TYR A 52 22.51 -5.56 -23.54
CA TYR A 52 23.92 -5.27 -23.36
C TYR A 52 24.70 -5.67 -24.60
N ALA A 53 25.65 -4.83 -25.03
CA ALA A 53 26.52 -5.11 -26.13
C ALA A 53 27.38 -6.35 -25.82
N LYS A 54 27.71 -7.12 -26.86
CA LYS A 54 28.64 -8.25 -26.76
C LYS A 54 29.98 -7.75 -26.23
N LYS A 55 30.48 -8.34 -25.14
CA LYS A 55 31.83 -8.08 -24.64
C LYS A 55 32.77 -9.18 -25.07
N VAL A 56 33.93 -8.81 -25.61
CA VAL A 56 35.04 -9.73 -25.87
C VAL A 56 35.84 -9.83 -24.58
N VAL A 57 35.86 -11.00 -23.95
CA VAL A 57 36.66 -11.27 -22.76
C VAL A 57 37.76 -12.25 -23.19
N GLY A 58 38.98 -11.76 -23.43
CA GLY A 58 40.07 -12.53 -23.99
C GLY A 58 39.80 -13.00 -25.42
N ARG A 59 39.90 -14.28 -25.70
CA ARG A 59 39.60 -14.91 -27.01
C ARG A 59 38.16 -15.37 -27.21
N LYS A 60 37.29 -15.24 -26.17
CA LYS A 60 35.90 -15.70 -26.26
C LYS A 60 34.94 -14.48 -26.33
N MET A 61 34.03 -14.53 -27.31
CA MET A 61 32.88 -13.63 -27.36
C MET A 61 31.84 -14.11 -26.38
N VAL A 62 31.58 -13.32 -25.34
CA VAL A 62 30.43 -13.50 -24.44
C VAL A 62 29.21 -12.88 -25.11
N GLY A 63 28.17 -13.68 -25.34
CA GLY A 63 26.96 -13.28 -26.06
C GLY A 63 26.25 -12.07 -25.42
N ALA A 64 25.42 -11.38 -26.20
CA ALA A 64 24.57 -10.33 -25.70
C ALA A 64 23.64 -10.89 -24.61
N GLN A 65 23.72 -10.35 -23.40
CA GLN A 65 22.75 -10.66 -22.33
C GLN A 65 21.57 -9.72 -22.44
N ASN A 66 20.41 -10.30 -22.70
CA ASN A 66 19.15 -9.58 -22.59
C ASN A 66 18.67 -9.69 -21.16
N THR A 67 18.54 -8.55 -20.48
CA THR A 67 18.08 -8.46 -19.09
C THR A 67 16.85 -7.57 -19.04
N HIS A 68 16.11 -7.62 -17.94
CA HIS A 68 14.92 -6.79 -17.75
C HIS A 68 15.06 -6.00 -16.46
N ILE A 69 14.61 -4.76 -16.48
CA ILE A 69 14.45 -3.95 -15.25
C ILE A 69 13.00 -4.11 -14.80
N PRO A 70 12.74 -4.77 -13.65
CA PRO A 70 11.39 -4.87 -13.11
C PRO A 70 11.01 -3.55 -12.43
N LEU A 71 10.03 -2.84 -12.97
CA LEU A 71 9.40 -1.70 -12.31
C LEU A 71 8.09 -2.18 -11.67
N LYS A 72 8.08 -2.29 -10.35
CA LYS A 72 6.88 -2.69 -9.60
C LYS A 72 5.84 -1.57 -9.61
N LEU A 73 4.56 -1.91 -9.63
CA LEU A 73 3.45 -0.95 -9.54
C LEU A 73 3.44 -0.26 -8.17
N ALA A 74 3.69 -1.02 -7.11
CA ALA A 74 3.80 -0.53 -5.74
C ALA A 74 5.27 -0.49 -5.29
N MET A 75 6.13 0.33 -5.94
CA MET A 75 7.55 0.46 -5.59
C MET A 75 7.76 0.94 -4.16
N ALA A 76 6.85 1.76 -3.67
CA ALA A 76 6.90 2.32 -2.32
C ALA A 76 6.42 1.35 -1.24
N GLY A 77 5.87 0.18 -1.60
CA GLY A 77 5.30 -0.78 -0.66
C GLY A 77 4.16 -0.18 0.16
N VAL A 78 4.15 -0.46 1.45
CA VAL A 78 3.14 0.06 2.41
C VAL A 78 3.58 1.36 3.10
N MET A 79 4.83 1.79 2.91
CA MET A 79 5.40 2.96 3.59
C MET A 79 4.58 4.25 3.39
N PRO A 80 4.06 4.58 2.19
CA PRO A 80 3.23 5.76 2.00
C PRO A 80 1.98 5.79 2.89
N ILE A 81 1.35 4.64 3.13
CA ILE A 81 0.15 4.54 3.97
C ILE A 81 0.51 4.80 5.43
N ILE A 82 1.65 4.26 5.90
CA ILE A 82 2.13 4.46 7.27
C ILE A 82 2.43 5.94 7.50
N PHE A 83 3.18 6.58 6.60
CA PHE A 83 3.49 8.01 6.71
C PHE A 83 2.24 8.88 6.64
N ALA A 84 1.34 8.61 5.71
CA ALA A 84 0.10 9.35 5.59
C ALA A 84 -0.77 9.21 6.85
N SER A 85 -0.90 8.00 7.42
CA SER A 85 -1.66 7.78 8.65
C SER A 85 -1.01 8.47 9.86
N ALA A 86 0.32 8.40 9.99
CA ALA A 86 1.05 9.10 11.04
C ALA A 86 0.88 10.61 10.92
N PHE A 87 0.97 11.16 9.70
CA PHE A 87 0.79 12.59 9.46
C PHE A 87 -0.63 13.07 9.78
N MET A 88 -1.64 12.25 9.51
CA MET A 88 -3.03 12.55 9.83
C MET A 88 -3.33 12.50 11.33
N THR A 89 -2.72 11.56 12.07
CA THR A 89 -2.97 11.40 13.51
C THR A 89 -2.12 12.34 14.37
N PHE A 90 -0.99 12.83 13.86
CA PHE A 90 -0.05 13.68 14.59
C PHE A 90 -0.67 14.97 15.17
N PRO A 91 -1.51 15.75 14.44
CA PRO A 91 -2.15 16.93 14.99
C PRO A 91 -3.08 16.62 16.16
N ALA A 92 -3.84 15.51 16.08
CA ALA A 92 -4.72 15.09 17.17
C ALA A 92 -3.94 14.75 18.44
N MET A 93 -2.81 14.06 18.28
CA MET A 93 -1.94 13.67 19.39
C MET A 93 -1.36 14.91 20.10
N ILE A 94 -0.89 15.90 19.36
CA ILE A 94 -0.38 17.16 19.93
C ILE A 94 -1.50 17.89 20.67
N ILE A 95 -2.66 18.08 20.05
CA ILE A 95 -3.78 18.80 20.65
C ILE A 95 -4.22 18.12 21.94
N GLN A 96 -4.28 16.80 21.98
CA GLN A 96 -4.69 16.04 23.16
C GLN A 96 -3.72 16.21 24.35
N ILE A 97 -2.42 16.42 24.08
CA ILE A 97 -1.41 16.68 25.13
C ILE A 97 -1.66 18.05 25.78
N PHE A 98 -1.98 19.09 24.98
CA PHE A 98 -2.17 20.44 25.50
C PHE A 98 -3.57 20.71 26.04
N VAL A 99 -4.59 20.03 25.51
CA VAL A 99 -6.02 20.21 25.86
C VAL A 99 -6.67 18.83 25.99
N PRO A 100 -6.57 18.16 27.15
CA PRO A 100 -7.11 16.80 27.34
C PRO A 100 -8.62 16.68 27.06
N ASP A 101 -9.41 17.72 27.35
CA ASP A 101 -10.88 17.72 27.21
C ASP A 101 -11.35 18.28 25.84
N ILE A 102 -10.48 18.35 24.85
CA ILE A 102 -10.78 18.95 23.53
C ILE A 102 -11.97 18.30 22.82
N ALA A 103 -12.25 17.03 23.10
CA ALA A 103 -13.34 16.28 22.46
C ALA A 103 -14.72 16.89 22.75
N THR A 104 -14.90 17.49 23.92
CA THR A 104 -16.16 18.09 24.40
C THR A 104 -16.26 19.60 24.16
N GLN A 105 -15.12 20.25 23.85
CA GLN A 105 -15.08 21.69 23.64
C GLN A 105 -15.47 22.06 22.20
N ALA A 106 -16.06 23.23 22.02
CA ALA A 106 -16.33 23.85 20.74
C ALA A 106 -15.23 24.88 20.44
N GLY A 107 -14.63 24.82 19.27
CA GLY A 107 -13.59 25.77 18.87
C GLY A 107 -12.74 25.28 17.70
N PHE A 108 -11.85 26.13 17.22
CA PHE A 108 -10.95 25.82 16.09
C PHE A 108 -10.11 24.55 16.32
N TRP A 109 -9.56 24.39 17.51
CA TRP A 109 -8.78 23.19 17.89
C TRP A 109 -9.61 21.92 17.90
N SER A 110 -10.88 22.00 18.31
CA SER A 110 -11.81 20.86 18.24
C SER A 110 -12.11 20.43 16.80
N VAL A 111 -12.18 21.37 15.87
CA VAL A 111 -12.37 21.08 14.45
C VAL A 111 -11.17 20.29 13.90
N ILE A 112 -9.95 20.77 14.16
CA ILE A 112 -8.71 20.08 13.74
C ILE A 112 -8.62 18.70 14.39
N TYR A 113 -8.92 18.60 15.69
CA TYR A 113 -8.92 17.34 16.41
C TYR A 113 -9.90 16.34 15.79
N LYS A 114 -11.17 16.72 15.61
CA LYS A 114 -12.21 15.89 14.98
C LYS A 114 -11.84 15.49 13.57
N PHE A 115 -11.27 16.41 12.80
CA PHE A 115 -10.76 16.11 11.46
C PHE A 115 -9.66 15.04 11.51
N SER A 116 -8.68 15.17 12.39
CA SER A 116 -7.55 14.25 12.49
C SER A 116 -7.95 12.85 12.97
N ILE A 117 -8.91 12.74 13.92
CA ILE A 117 -9.39 11.44 14.41
C ILE A 117 -10.47 10.80 13.53
N ALA A 118 -10.96 11.49 12.50
CA ALA A 118 -12.01 10.98 11.63
C ALA A 118 -11.61 9.68 10.92
N THR A 119 -10.31 9.43 10.74
CA THR A 119 -9.79 8.15 10.25
C THR A 119 -9.99 7.02 11.27
N SER A 120 -9.99 7.31 12.58
CA SER A 120 -9.96 6.30 13.65
C SER A 120 -11.28 6.19 14.43
N SER A 121 -12.16 7.20 14.38
CA SER A 121 -13.36 7.29 15.20
C SER A 121 -14.65 7.36 14.38
N SER A 122 -15.61 6.51 14.71
CA SER A 122 -16.97 6.55 14.16
C SER A 122 -17.87 7.62 14.79
N ALA A 123 -17.42 8.26 15.89
CA ALA A 123 -18.19 9.29 16.59
C ALA A 123 -18.16 10.68 15.90
N VAL A 124 -17.42 10.80 14.80
CA VAL A 124 -17.25 12.07 14.07
C VAL A 124 -18.29 12.16 12.94
N PRO A 125 -18.89 13.35 12.70
CA PRO A 125 -19.83 13.55 11.62
C PRO A 125 -19.26 13.18 10.25
N ILE A 126 -20.10 12.64 9.35
CA ILE A 126 -19.71 12.12 8.04
C ILE A 126 -18.97 13.15 7.17
N GLY A 127 -19.29 14.44 7.32
CA GLY A 127 -18.62 15.51 6.59
C GLY A 127 -17.12 15.61 6.87
N TYR A 128 -16.71 15.46 8.14
CA TYR A 128 -15.30 15.41 8.52
C TYR A 128 -14.61 14.15 7.97
N THR A 129 -15.33 13.05 7.95
CA THR A 129 -14.80 11.78 7.43
C THR A 129 -14.53 11.85 5.94
N ILE A 130 -15.42 12.45 5.14
CA ILE A 130 -15.21 12.63 3.69
C ILE A 130 -14.04 13.59 3.43
N ALA A 131 -14.00 14.74 4.14
CA ALA A 131 -12.90 15.69 3.98
C ALA A 131 -11.56 15.07 4.39
N ASN A 132 -11.53 14.31 5.50
CA ASN A 132 -10.36 13.57 5.94
C ASN A 132 -9.92 12.53 4.89
N ALA A 133 -10.86 11.76 4.31
CA ALA A 133 -10.59 10.77 3.29
C ALA A 133 -9.94 11.39 2.04
N LEU A 134 -10.38 12.57 1.61
CA LEU A 134 -9.78 13.28 0.48
C LEU A 134 -8.34 13.72 0.79
N VAL A 135 -8.10 14.30 1.96
CA VAL A 135 -6.74 14.70 2.35
C VAL A 135 -5.84 13.46 2.52
N TYR A 136 -6.37 12.39 3.10
CA TYR A 136 -5.64 11.14 3.26
C TYR A 136 -5.25 10.52 1.91
N LEU A 137 -6.16 10.54 0.92
CA LEU A 137 -5.89 10.14 -0.46
C LEU A 137 -4.73 10.94 -1.06
N LEU A 138 -4.81 12.28 -0.95
CA LEU A 138 -3.75 13.16 -1.47
C LEU A 138 -2.39 12.89 -0.80
N LEU A 139 -2.38 12.68 0.52
CA LEU A 139 -1.17 12.33 1.25
C LEU A 139 -0.60 10.99 0.81
N ILE A 140 -1.42 9.94 0.67
CA ILE A 140 -0.95 8.63 0.20
C ILE A 140 -0.32 8.76 -1.18
N VAL A 141 -0.98 9.42 -2.13
CA VAL A 141 -0.44 9.63 -3.48
C VAL A 141 0.86 10.45 -3.41
N GLY A 142 0.88 11.55 -2.66
CA GLY A 142 2.06 12.38 -2.49
C GLY A 142 3.25 11.61 -1.88
N PHE A 143 3.03 10.86 -0.81
CA PHE A 143 4.07 10.03 -0.20
C PHE A 143 4.50 8.88 -1.10
N THR A 144 3.59 8.32 -1.92
CA THR A 144 3.95 7.30 -2.92
C THR A 144 4.96 7.85 -3.93
N PHE A 145 4.73 9.04 -4.46
CA PHE A 145 5.67 9.71 -5.34
C PHE A 145 6.98 10.01 -4.62
N PHE A 146 6.92 10.68 -3.48
CA PHE A 146 8.08 11.06 -2.70
C PHE A 146 8.99 9.86 -2.40
N TYR A 147 8.43 8.80 -1.81
CA TYR A 147 9.19 7.63 -1.41
C TYR A 147 9.75 6.85 -2.60
N SER A 148 8.96 6.72 -3.67
CA SER A 148 9.41 6.00 -4.86
C SER A 148 10.57 6.71 -5.56
N TYR A 149 10.54 8.04 -5.68
CA TYR A 149 11.65 8.80 -6.25
C TYR A 149 12.88 8.81 -5.33
N ALA A 150 12.69 8.77 -4.02
CA ALA A 150 13.80 8.66 -3.06
C ALA A 150 14.50 7.30 -3.16
N THR A 151 13.72 6.21 -3.36
CA THR A 151 14.26 4.83 -3.41
C THR A 151 14.77 4.45 -4.79
N PHE A 152 14.10 4.92 -5.83
CA PHE A 152 14.41 4.57 -7.22
C PHE A 152 14.74 5.83 -8.02
N ASN A 153 16.04 6.09 -8.21
CA ASN A 153 16.51 7.24 -8.98
C ASN A 153 16.71 6.84 -10.46
N PRO A 154 15.86 7.31 -11.41
CA PRO A 154 15.99 6.99 -12.82
C PRO A 154 17.32 7.42 -13.45
N ALA A 155 17.95 8.52 -12.94
CA ALA A 155 19.21 9.01 -13.45
C ALA A 155 20.36 8.07 -13.12
N ASP A 156 20.41 7.54 -11.89
CA ASP A 156 21.46 6.59 -11.47
C ASP A 156 21.36 5.27 -12.23
N ILE A 157 20.16 4.78 -12.45
CA ILE A 157 19.92 3.56 -13.24
C ILE A 157 20.32 3.76 -14.68
N SER A 158 19.92 4.86 -15.31
CA SER A 158 20.31 5.19 -16.68
C SER A 158 21.83 5.30 -16.83
N SER A 159 22.51 5.94 -15.85
CA SER A 159 23.96 6.05 -15.84
C SER A 159 24.66 4.69 -15.70
N THR A 160 24.09 3.80 -14.88
CA THR A 160 24.60 2.45 -14.66
C THR A 160 24.45 1.59 -15.92
N ILE A 161 23.28 1.66 -16.58
CA ILE A 161 23.04 0.98 -17.86
C ILE A 161 24.06 1.44 -18.90
N LYS A 162 24.26 2.77 -19.03
CA LYS A 162 25.22 3.36 -19.97
C LYS A 162 26.64 2.91 -19.68
N ARG A 163 27.08 2.93 -18.42
CA ARG A 163 28.44 2.50 -18.01
C ARG A 163 28.70 1.02 -18.34
N ASN A 164 27.69 0.20 -18.22
CA ASN A 164 27.79 -1.23 -18.52
C ASN A 164 27.62 -1.55 -20.02
N GLY A 165 27.51 -0.54 -20.89
CA GLY A 165 27.32 -0.72 -22.34
C GLY A 165 25.93 -1.23 -22.70
N GLY A 166 24.94 -1.04 -21.81
CA GLY A 166 23.55 -1.40 -22.06
C GLY A 166 22.75 -0.26 -22.70
N PHE A 167 21.67 -0.62 -23.37
CA PHE A 167 20.71 0.33 -23.93
C PHE A 167 19.30 -0.29 -23.92
N ILE A 168 18.30 0.56 -23.91
CA ILE A 168 16.90 0.16 -24.10
C ILE A 168 16.61 0.17 -25.60
N PRO A 169 16.06 -0.89 -26.20
CA PRO A 169 15.73 -0.93 -27.62
C PRO A 169 14.88 0.27 -28.02
N GLY A 170 15.32 1.00 -29.06
CA GLY A 170 14.64 2.19 -29.56
C GLY A 170 14.96 3.49 -28.82
N ILE A 171 15.75 3.48 -27.74
CA ILE A 171 16.07 4.67 -26.93
C ILE A 171 17.59 4.82 -26.81
N ARG A 172 18.08 6.05 -27.05
CA ARG A 172 19.52 6.36 -26.91
C ARG A 172 19.93 6.30 -25.43
N ALA A 173 21.10 5.68 -25.16
CA ALA A 173 21.65 5.61 -23.82
C ALA A 173 21.97 7.01 -23.26
N GLY A 174 21.65 7.26 -22.00
CA GLY A 174 21.91 8.50 -21.30
C GLY A 174 20.60 9.28 -20.98
N LYS A 175 20.59 10.59 -21.22
CA LYS A 175 19.47 11.48 -20.86
C LYS A 175 18.10 11.00 -21.39
N PRO A 176 17.95 10.57 -22.67
CA PRO A 176 16.66 10.04 -23.16
C PRO A 176 16.19 8.78 -22.41
N THR A 177 17.13 7.94 -21.96
CA THR A 177 16.79 6.77 -21.12
C THR A 177 16.27 7.19 -19.76
N THR A 178 16.86 8.22 -19.13
CA THR A 178 16.37 8.78 -17.87
C THR A 178 14.96 9.34 -18.00
N GLU A 179 14.69 10.10 -19.04
CA GLU A 179 13.38 10.69 -19.31
C GLU A 179 12.31 9.60 -19.55
N TYR A 180 12.66 8.58 -20.31
CA TYR A 180 11.77 7.44 -20.54
C TYR A 180 11.44 6.69 -19.24
N LEU A 181 12.47 6.34 -18.44
CA LEU A 181 12.28 5.65 -17.16
C LEU A 181 11.44 6.49 -16.20
N SER A 182 11.71 7.79 -16.10
CA SER A 182 10.93 8.72 -15.28
C SER A 182 9.46 8.81 -15.72
N SER A 183 9.21 8.86 -17.04
CA SER A 183 7.85 8.91 -17.59
C SER A 183 7.07 7.62 -17.30
N VAL A 184 7.71 6.45 -17.49
CA VAL A 184 7.08 5.15 -17.18
C VAL A 184 6.81 5.03 -15.69
N MET A 185 7.78 5.38 -14.86
CA MET A 185 7.67 5.35 -13.40
C MET A 185 6.53 6.26 -12.92
N SER A 186 6.46 7.49 -13.39
CA SER A 186 5.40 8.43 -13.01
C SER A 186 4.01 7.86 -13.32
N LYS A 187 3.81 7.24 -14.48
CA LYS A 187 2.54 6.60 -14.86
C LYS A 187 2.20 5.43 -13.93
N LEU A 188 3.18 4.59 -13.60
CA LEU A 188 2.98 3.47 -12.69
C LEU A 188 2.63 3.96 -11.28
N LEU A 189 3.30 5.03 -10.79
CA LEU A 189 3.06 5.61 -9.47
C LEU A 189 1.67 6.24 -9.34
N TRP A 190 1.14 6.86 -10.40
CA TRP A 190 -0.24 7.33 -10.41
C TRP A 190 -1.23 6.20 -10.20
N PHE A 191 -1.10 5.10 -10.94
CA PHE A 191 -1.96 3.92 -10.78
C PHE A 191 -1.77 3.26 -9.43
N GLY A 192 -0.52 3.00 -9.03
CA GLY A 192 -0.20 2.38 -7.76
C GLY A 192 -0.64 3.21 -6.56
N GLY A 193 -0.37 4.52 -6.57
CA GLY A 193 -0.76 5.44 -5.50
C GLY A 193 -2.26 5.59 -5.37
N LEU A 194 -2.99 5.71 -6.49
CA LEU A 194 -4.46 5.77 -6.48
C LEU A 194 -5.06 4.46 -5.96
N PHE A 195 -4.53 3.32 -6.40
CA PHE A 195 -4.97 2.01 -5.93
C PHE A 195 -4.76 1.85 -4.42
N LEU A 196 -3.56 2.20 -3.91
CA LEU A 196 -3.27 2.16 -2.47
C LEU A 196 -4.20 3.09 -1.69
N ALA A 197 -4.48 4.29 -2.22
CA ALA A 197 -5.39 5.24 -1.59
C ALA A 197 -6.82 4.71 -1.51
N VAL A 198 -7.35 4.12 -2.59
CA VAL A 198 -8.68 3.51 -2.62
C VAL A 198 -8.78 2.40 -1.58
N ILE A 199 -7.78 1.51 -1.56
CA ILE A 199 -7.74 0.40 -0.60
C ILE A 199 -7.67 0.92 0.84
N ALA A 200 -6.91 1.97 1.12
CA ALA A 200 -6.79 2.55 2.46
C ALA A 200 -8.09 3.24 2.92
N ILE A 201 -8.92 3.73 2.01
CA ILE A 201 -10.19 4.40 2.33
C ILE A 201 -11.33 3.40 2.55
N ILE A 202 -11.32 2.23 1.90
CA ILE A 202 -12.39 1.22 2.03
C ILE A 202 -12.72 0.89 3.49
N PRO A 203 -11.78 0.58 4.38
CA PRO A 203 -12.07 0.30 5.78
C PRO A 203 -12.65 1.50 6.54
N MET A 204 -12.27 2.71 6.15
CA MET A 204 -12.79 3.94 6.73
C MET A 204 -14.27 4.15 6.40
N LEU A 205 -14.67 3.83 5.17
CA LEU A 205 -16.07 3.88 4.73
C LEU A 205 -16.88 2.71 5.29
N ALA A 206 -16.27 1.55 5.47
CA ALA A 206 -16.93 0.36 6.00
C ALA A 206 -17.46 0.54 7.44
N ARG A 207 -16.96 1.51 8.20
CA ARG A 207 -17.45 1.85 9.55
C ARG A 207 -18.88 2.41 9.56
N PHE A 208 -19.36 2.94 8.45
CA PHE A 208 -20.74 3.42 8.33
C PHE A 208 -21.74 2.29 8.06
N LEU A 209 -21.26 1.10 7.75
CA LEU A 209 -22.08 -0.11 7.68
C LEU A 209 -22.32 -0.64 9.11
N PRO A 210 -23.48 -1.24 9.40
CA PRO A 210 -23.78 -1.79 10.72
C PRO A 210 -23.02 -3.11 10.99
N ILE A 211 -21.74 -3.12 10.64
CA ILE A 211 -20.83 -4.25 10.76
C ILE A 211 -19.67 -3.76 11.61
N ASP A 212 -19.59 -4.25 12.86
CA ASP A 212 -18.42 -4.01 13.71
C ASP A 212 -17.20 -4.75 13.10
N LEU A 213 -16.55 -4.08 12.15
CA LEU A 213 -15.24 -4.52 11.68
C LEU A 213 -14.21 -4.13 12.75
N ALA A 214 -14.08 -5.01 13.76
CA ALA A 214 -13.10 -4.85 14.83
C ALA A 214 -11.64 -4.85 14.33
N PHE A 215 -11.41 -5.29 13.10
CA PHE A 215 -10.10 -5.21 12.45
C PHE A 215 -9.97 -3.87 11.73
N GLY A 216 -9.10 -3.01 12.25
CA GLY A 216 -8.69 -1.80 11.55
C GLY A 216 -8.14 -2.19 10.17
N GLY A 217 -8.87 -1.86 9.09
CA GLY A 217 -8.53 -2.32 7.73
C GLY A 217 -7.15 -1.86 7.27
N THR A 218 -6.63 -0.74 7.79
CA THR A 218 -5.24 -0.32 7.59
C THR A 218 -4.25 -1.30 8.21
N SER A 219 -4.58 -1.94 9.35
CA SER A 219 -3.71 -2.95 9.97
C SER A 219 -3.58 -4.20 9.11
N ILE A 220 -4.64 -4.64 8.46
CA ILE A 220 -4.59 -5.79 7.51
C ILE A 220 -3.68 -5.45 6.33
N LEU A 221 -3.80 -4.24 5.78
CA LEU A 221 -2.94 -3.76 4.70
C LEU A 221 -1.46 -3.79 5.09
N ILE A 222 -1.15 -3.27 6.28
CA ILE A 222 0.23 -3.23 6.79
C ILE A 222 0.76 -4.67 6.96
N VAL A 223 -0.01 -5.55 7.59
CA VAL A 223 0.41 -6.94 7.82
C VAL A 223 0.65 -7.68 6.50
N VAL A 224 -0.29 -7.59 5.56
CA VAL A 224 -0.16 -8.25 4.25
C VAL A 224 1.01 -7.66 3.45
N GLY A 225 1.15 -6.33 3.43
CA GLY A 225 2.23 -5.67 2.70
C GLY A 225 3.61 -6.01 3.27
N VAL A 226 3.77 -5.97 4.61
CA VAL A 226 5.03 -6.33 5.26
C VAL A 226 5.36 -7.81 5.06
N ALA A 227 4.37 -8.71 5.15
CA ALA A 227 4.58 -10.12 4.90
C ALA A 227 5.07 -10.39 3.47
N LEU A 228 4.47 -9.71 2.46
CA LEU A 228 4.91 -9.82 1.07
C LEU A 228 6.32 -9.28 0.85
N GLU A 229 6.64 -8.13 1.45
CA GLU A 229 7.97 -7.53 1.36
C GLU A 229 9.03 -8.44 1.99
N MET A 230 8.72 -9.05 3.14
CA MET A 230 9.58 -10.02 3.80
C MET A 230 9.80 -11.28 2.96
N ILE A 231 8.75 -11.84 2.34
CA ILE A 231 8.87 -12.99 1.44
C ILE A 231 9.78 -12.67 0.26
N GLN A 232 9.59 -11.52 -0.40
CA GLN A 232 10.42 -11.09 -1.52
C GLN A 232 11.89 -10.89 -1.13
N GLN A 233 12.16 -10.35 0.06
CA GLN A 233 13.52 -10.21 0.58
C GLN A 233 14.17 -11.59 0.83
N LEU A 234 13.42 -12.53 1.41
CA LEU A 234 13.89 -13.90 1.63
C LEU A 234 14.18 -14.62 0.31
N GLU A 235 13.29 -14.53 -0.67
CA GLU A 235 13.49 -15.11 -2.00
C GLU A 235 14.75 -14.56 -2.68
N SER A 236 14.98 -13.25 -2.59
CA SER A 236 16.17 -12.62 -3.16
C SER A 236 17.46 -13.10 -2.49
N GLN A 237 17.46 -13.28 -1.16
CA GLN A 237 18.60 -13.80 -0.42
C GLN A 237 18.87 -15.29 -0.70
N LEU A 238 17.82 -16.10 -0.84
CA LEU A 238 17.92 -17.52 -1.16
C LEU A 238 18.47 -17.71 -2.60
N ALA A 239 18.03 -16.89 -3.55
CA ALA A 239 18.54 -16.93 -4.93
C ALA A 239 20.06 -16.67 -4.97
N VAL A 240 20.57 -15.73 -4.16
CA VAL A 240 22.02 -15.44 -4.09
C VAL A 240 22.80 -16.59 -3.46
N ARG A 241 22.24 -17.31 -2.49
CA ARG A 241 22.91 -18.46 -1.86
C ARG A 241 22.97 -19.67 -2.78
N HIS A 242 21.97 -19.93 -3.59
CA HIS A 242 21.97 -21.04 -4.55
C HIS A 242 23.08 -20.93 -5.61
N TYR A 243 23.47 -19.69 -5.94
CA TYR A 243 24.58 -19.45 -6.89
C TYR A 243 25.97 -19.77 -6.31
N LYS A 244 26.15 -19.70 -4.97
CA LYS A 244 27.45 -20.04 -4.34
C LYS A 244 27.72 -21.54 -4.25
N GLY A 245 26.68 -22.36 -4.19
CA GLY A 245 26.81 -23.82 -4.12
C GLY A 245 27.16 -24.52 -5.44
N PHE A 246 27.21 -23.79 -6.57
CA PHE A 246 27.63 -24.31 -7.88
C PHE A 246 29.09 -23.98 -8.22
N LEU A 247 29.81 -23.27 -7.37
CA LEU A 247 31.19 -22.81 -7.59
C LEU A 247 32.22 -23.49 -6.66
N GLU A 248 31.75 -24.39 -5.79
CA GLU A 248 32.56 -25.36 -5.06
C GLU A 248 32.40 -26.76 -5.69
#